data_196313d7022ff54156686b2669428ded
#
_entry.id   196313d7022ff54156686b2669428ded
#
_cell.length_a   1.000
_cell.length_b   1.000
_cell.length_c   1.000
_cell.angle_alpha   90.00
_cell.angle_beta   90.00
_cell.angle_gamma   90.00
#
_symmetry.space_group_name_H-M   'P 1'
#
loop_
_entity.id
_entity.type
_entity.pdbx_description
1 polymer ?
#
loop_
_entity_poly.entity_id
_entity_poly.type
_entity_poly.pdbx_seq_one_letter_code
_entity_poly.pdbx_strand_id
1 'polypeptide(L)'
;MRKTFCALCAFLLACLGLQAAQVDTLLVRSESMNKNIKIVAIRPDKAVKGEKCPVIYLLHGHGGHAKTWIEVRPDLPEIADRDGIIFVLPDGNRNSWYWDSPVVPESRYETFISKELIEYTDKNLNAIADRSKRAITGLSMGGHGAMWNAIRHMDVFGAAGATSGGLDIRPFPNNWGMKKYLGERDENLEVWNNHTVINQLDRLKDGDLTIIIDCGVDDFFFGVNKAVHERLLHQKVGHEFIVRPGAHNGTYWKNSIMYQIMFFKNFFEKDIKE
;
A
#
# COMPACT_ATOMS: atom_id res chain seq x y z
N MET A 1 25.04 -66.17 30.13
CA MET A 1 23.94 -65.69 29.24
C MET A 1 23.66 -64.24 29.57
N ARG A 2 24.16 -63.30 28.79
CA ARG A 2 23.90 -61.83 28.97
C ARG A 2 22.80 -61.45 27.97
N LYS A 3 21.66 -61.00 28.46
CA LYS A 3 20.57 -60.48 27.65
C LYS A 3 20.85 -58.99 27.44
N THR A 4 21.15 -58.68 26.19
CA THR A 4 21.28 -57.26 25.68
C THR A 4 19.90 -56.71 25.40
N PHE A 5 19.50 -55.72 26.17
CA PHE A 5 18.27 -54.96 25.96
C PHE A 5 18.58 -53.87 24.93
N CYS A 6 18.07 -53.99 23.71
CA CYS A 6 18.07 -52.92 22.71
C CYS A 6 16.92 -51.96 23.01
N ALA A 7 17.24 -50.78 23.54
CA ALA A 7 16.30 -49.68 23.66
C ALA A 7 16.16 -48.97 22.31
N LEU A 8 15.02 -49.17 21.66
CA LEU A 8 14.64 -48.45 20.42
C LEU A 8 14.10 -47.08 20.80
N CYS A 9 14.94 -46.05 20.75
CA CYS A 9 14.51 -44.63 20.87
C CYS A 9 13.77 -44.25 19.58
N ALA A 10 12.46 -44.28 19.62
CA ALA A 10 11.60 -43.67 18.59
C ALA A 10 11.66 -42.16 18.75
N PHE A 11 12.45 -41.49 17.91
CA PHE A 11 12.37 -40.04 17.74
C PHE A 11 11.05 -39.71 17.03
N LEU A 12 10.04 -39.30 17.78
CA LEU A 12 8.88 -38.60 17.20
C LEU A 12 9.38 -37.22 16.72
N LEU A 13 9.71 -37.11 15.43
CA LEU A 13 9.75 -35.82 14.76
C LEU A 13 8.31 -35.32 14.73
N ALA A 14 7.95 -34.47 15.69
CA ALA A 14 6.80 -33.60 15.55
C ALA A 14 7.13 -32.64 14.38
N CYS A 15 6.65 -32.97 13.18
CA CYS A 15 6.54 -31.99 12.10
C CYS A 15 5.56 -30.91 12.60
N LEU A 16 6.10 -29.90 13.29
CA LEU A 16 5.42 -28.63 13.43
C LEU A 16 5.28 -28.13 11.99
N GLY A 17 4.11 -28.35 11.38
CA GLY A 17 3.77 -27.78 10.10
C GLY A 17 3.98 -26.27 10.25
N LEU A 18 5.01 -25.74 9.62
CA LEU A 18 5.12 -24.30 9.38
C LEU A 18 3.87 -23.96 8.56
N GLN A 19 2.86 -23.46 9.26
CA GLN A 19 1.67 -22.95 8.62
C GLN A 19 2.09 -21.62 8.03
N ALA A 20 2.15 -21.56 6.70
CA ALA A 20 2.51 -20.35 5.97
C ALA A 20 1.31 -19.38 5.95
N ALA A 21 1.59 -18.09 5.82
CA ALA A 21 0.56 -17.08 5.64
C ALA A 21 -0.44 -17.50 4.54
N GLN A 22 -1.71 -17.29 4.81
CA GLN A 22 -2.77 -17.60 3.85
C GLN A 22 -2.87 -16.51 2.80
N VAL A 23 -2.83 -16.91 1.52
CA VAL A 23 -2.97 -16.01 0.36
C VAL A 23 -4.29 -16.28 -0.32
N ASP A 24 -5.23 -15.36 -0.18
CA ASP A 24 -6.57 -15.47 -0.75
C ASP A 24 -6.77 -14.48 -1.88
N THR A 25 -7.43 -14.93 -2.97
CA THR A 25 -7.97 -14.02 -3.98
C THR A 25 -9.46 -13.89 -3.74
N LEU A 26 -9.90 -12.70 -3.37
CA LEU A 26 -11.26 -12.41 -2.94
C LEU A 26 -11.92 -11.41 -3.89
N LEU A 27 -13.25 -11.37 -3.87
CA LEU A 27 -14.07 -10.39 -4.57
C LEU A 27 -14.78 -9.52 -3.52
N VAL A 28 -14.47 -8.23 -3.53
CA VAL A 28 -15.09 -7.24 -2.64
C VAL A 28 -16.08 -6.43 -3.45
N ARG A 29 -17.32 -6.40 -3.00
CA ARG A 29 -18.36 -5.60 -3.61
C ARG A 29 -18.08 -4.12 -3.41
N SER A 30 -18.00 -3.37 -4.51
CA SER A 30 -18.05 -1.92 -4.50
C SER A 30 -19.47 -1.47 -4.86
N GLU A 31 -20.17 -0.93 -3.90
CA GLU A 31 -21.51 -0.39 -4.12
C GLU A 31 -21.45 0.91 -4.92
N SER A 32 -20.45 1.75 -4.63
CA SER A 32 -20.25 3.02 -5.35
C SER A 32 -19.97 2.83 -6.84
N MET A 33 -19.38 1.69 -7.24
CA MET A 33 -19.10 1.35 -8.64
C MET A 33 -20.02 0.27 -9.20
N ASN A 34 -20.94 -0.26 -8.40
CA ASN A 34 -21.85 -1.37 -8.74
C ASN A 34 -21.14 -2.59 -9.36
N LYS A 35 -19.98 -2.96 -8.87
CA LYS A 35 -19.17 -4.09 -9.37
C LYS A 35 -18.37 -4.78 -8.26
N ASN A 36 -17.89 -5.98 -8.53
CA ASN A 36 -16.95 -6.67 -7.66
C ASN A 36 -15.52 -6.31 -8.06
N ILE A 37 -14.71 -5.93 -7.08
CA ILE A 37 -13.29 -5.64 -7.22
C ILE A 37 -12.48 -6.83 -6.67
N LYS A 38 -11.55 -7.32 -7.48
CA LYS A 38 -10.64 -8.36 -7.04
C LYS A 38 -9.61 -7.78 -6.07
N ILE A 39 -9.38 -8.49 -4.98
CA ILE A 39 -8.25 -8.20 -4.08
C ILE A 39 -7.45 -9.48 -3.83
N VAL A 40 -6.18 -9.33 -3.47
CA VAL A 40 -5.41 -10.39 -2.83
C VAL A 40 -5.22 -10.00 -1.38
N ALA A 41 -5.56 -10.90 -0.46
CA ALA A 41 -5.32 -10.75 0.97
C ALA A 41 -4.26 -11.76 1.40
N ILE A 42 -3.19 -11.29 2.04
CA ILE A 42 -2.15 -12.12 2.65
C ILE A 42 -2.31 -11.97 4.15
N ARG A 43 -2.74 -13.04 4.81
CA ARG A 43 -3.01 -13.07 6.25
C ARG A 43 -1.96 -13.90 6.97
N PRO A 44 -1.22 -13.36 7.96
CA PRO A 44 -0.32 -14.14 8.77
C PRO A 44 -1.09 -15.24 9.52
N ASP A 45 -0.41 -16.33 9.85
CA ASP A 45 -1.00 -17.48 10.55
C ASP A 45 -1.78 -17.09 11.82
N LYS A 46 -1.26 -16.12 12.59
CA LYS A 46 -1.97 -15.60 13.78
C LYS A 46 -3.31 -14.93 13.43
N ALA A 47 -3.40 -14.21 12.29
CA ALA A 47 -4.65 -13.62 11.84
C ALA A 47 -5.63 -14.68 11.35
N VAL A 48 -5.15 -15.74 10.71
CA VAL A 48 -5.97 -16.90 10.33
C VAL A 48 -6.56 -17.59 11.57
N LYS A 49 -5.81 -17.65 12.67
CA LYS A 49 -6.24 -18.19 13.96
C LYS A 49 -7.13 -17.26 14.79
N GLY A 50 -7.45 -16.07 14.29
CA GLY A 50 -8.41 -15.16 14.90
C GLY A 50 -7.79 -13.97 15.67
N GLU A 51 -6.46 -13.86 15.73
CA GLU A 51 -5.81 -12.69 16.32
C GLU A 51 -5.95 -11.48 15.39
N LYS A 52 -6.20 -10.30 15.96
CA LYS A 52 -6.24 -9.07 15.18
C LYS A 52 -4.83 -8.56 14.88
N CYS A 53 -4.61 -8.16 13.61
CA CYS A 53 -3.31 -7.71 13.12
C CYS A 53 -3.38 -6.33 12.47
N PRO A 54 -2.27 -5.56 12.46
CA PRO A 54 -2.16 -4.35 11.68
C PRO A 54 -2.22 -4.66 10.17
N VAL A 55 -2.57 -3.66 9.37
CA VAL A 55 -2.78 -3.81 7.93
C VAL A 55 -1.94 -2.82 7.12
N ILE A 56 -1.32 -3.32 6.04
CA ILE A 56 -0.73 -2.49 4.99
C ILE A 56 -1.48 -2.73 3.69
N TYR A 57 -2.06 -1.68 3.11
CA TYR A 57 -2.64 -1.70 1.77
C TYR A 57 -1.53 -1.42 0.74
N LEU A 58 -1.40 -2.32 -0.27
CA LEU A 58 -0.36 -2.24 -1.31
C LEU A 58 -1.00 -1.98 -2.67
N LEU A 59 -0.89 -0.75 -3.16
CA LEU A 59 -1.48 -0.31 -4.42
C LEU A 59 -0.52 -0.55 -5.59
N HIS A 60 -1.03 -1.14 -6.68
CA HIS A 60 -0.24 -1.42 -7.88
C HIS A 60 -0.09 -0.18 -8.79
N GLY A 61 0.88 -0.21 -9.70
CA GLY A 61 1.11 0.82 -10.70
C GLY A 61 0.19 0.71 -11.92
N HIS A 62 0.33 1.66 -12.86
CA HIS A 62 -0.39 1.66 -14.12
C HIS A 62 -0.19 0.33 -14.87
N GLY A 63 -1.27 -0.24 -15.38
CA GLY A 63 -1.25 -1.51 -16.10
C GLY A 63 -1.15 -2.76 -15.24
N GLY A 64 -1.00 -2.60 -13.91
CA GLY A 64 -0.96 -3.70 -12.95
C GLY A 64 -2.34 -4.24 -12.57
N HIS A 65 -2.37 -5.10 -11.57
CA HIS A 65 -3.54 -5.80 -11.05
C HIS A 65 -3.30 -6.28 -9.60
N ALA A 66 -4.28 -6.88 -8.96
CA ALA A 66 -4.22 -7.32 -7.57
C ALA A 66 -3.00 -8.22 -7.21
N LYS A 67 -2.43 -8.97 -8.17
CA LYS A 67 -1.26 -9.84 -7.92
C LYS A 67 0.09 -9.15 -8.14
N THR A 68 0.12 -7.93 -8.66
CA THR A 68 1.37 -7.23 -9.03
C THR A 68 2.40 -7.23 -7.89
N TRP A 69 1.99 -6.98 -6.65
CA TRP A 69 2.94 -6.95 -5.54
C TRP A 69 3.52 -8.31 -5.16
N ILE A 70 2.75 -9.42 -5.31
CA ILE A 70 3.31 -10.76 -5.14
C ILE A 70 4.29 -11.09 -6.27
N GLU A 71 4.06 -10.62 -7.49
CA GLU A 71 4.98 -10.78 -8.61
C GLU A 71 6.27 -9.98 -8.41
N VAL A 72 6.17 -8.77 -7.87
CA VAL A 72 7.33 -7.91 -7.54
C VAL A 72 8.09 -8.46 -6.32
N ARG A 73 7.36 -8.94 -5.30
CA ARG A 73 7.90 -9.41 -4.03
C ARG A 73 7.25 -10.74 -3.62
N PRO A 74 7.71 -11.88 -4.18
CA PRO A 74 7.08 -13.18 -3.99
C PRO A 74 7.09 -13.71 -2.54
N ASP A 75 8.02 -13.23 -1.72
CA ASP A 75 8.16 -13.56 -0.30
C ASP A 75 7.31 -12.68 0.65
N LEU A 76 6.32 -11.94 0.12
CA LEU A 76 5.35 -11.21 0.97
C LEU A 76 4.61 -12.11 1.97
N PRO A 77 4.23 -13.37 1.65
CA PRO A 77 3.62 -14.25 2.62
C PRO A 77 4.52 -14.56 3.83
N GLU A 78 5.79 -14.83 3.61
CA GLU A 78 6.77 -15.07 4.67
C GLU A 78 7.00 -13.81 5.52
N ILE A 79 6.98 -12.63 4.88
CA ILE A 79 7.08 -11.34 5.56
C ILE A 79 5.82 -11.10 6.41
N ALA A 80 4.62 -11.45 5.91
CA ALA A 80 3.38 -11.34 6.65
C ALA A 80 3.43 -12.15 7.96
N ASP A 81 3.89 -13.41 7.91
CA ASP A 81 4.03 -14.26 9.09
C ASP A 81 5.08 -13.75 10.06
N ARG A 82 6.27 -13.41 9.55
CA ARG A 82 7.39 -12.92 10.36
C ARG A 82 7.02 -11.65 11.15
N ASP A 83 6.35 -10.72 10.49
CA ASP A 83 6.05 -9.40 11.07
C ASP A 83 4.64 -9.30 11.65
N GLY A 84 3.80 -10.31 11.41
CA GLY A 84 2.43 -10.37 11.89
C GLY A 84 1.53 -9.29 11.30
N ILE A 85 1.71 -8.99 10.01
CA ILE A 85 1.03 -7.91 9.28
C ILE A 85 0.14 -8.52 8.20
N ILE A 86 -1.08 -8.02 8.07
CA ILE A 86 -1.95 -8.34 6.93
C ILE A 86 -1.58 -7.43 5.77
N PHE A 87 -1.39 -8.01 4.57
CA PHE A 87 -1.30 -7.23 3.34
C PHE A 87 -2.60 -7.35 2.54
N VAL A 88 -3.12 -6.21 2.08
CA VAL A 88 -4.30 -6.13 1.23
C VAL A 88 -3.93 -5.45 -0.08
N LEU A 89 -4.06 -6.19 -1.18
CA LEU A 89 -3.62 -5.80 -2.51
C LEU A 89 -4.84 -5.65 -3.43
N PRO A 90 -5.46 -4.48 -3.51
CA PRO A 90 -6.63 -4.27 -4.36
C PRO A 90 -6.25 -4.10 -5.84
N ASP A 91 -7.17 -4.54 -6.72
CA ASP A 91 -7.14 -4.18 -8.13
C ASP A 91 -7.67 -2.74 -8.29
N GLY A 92 -6.77 -1.82 -8.61
CA GLY A 92 -7.08 -0.41 -8.85
C GLY A 92 -7.48 -0.10 -10.30
N ASN A 93 -7.82 -1.12 -11.13
CA ASN A 93 -7.97 -1.01 -12.56
C ASN A 93 -6.66 -0.58 -13.25
N ARG A 94 -6.62 -0.67 -14.58
CA ARG A 94 -5.42 -0.37 -15.38
C ARG A 94 -4.83 1.01 -15.14
N ASN A 95 -5.71 2.05 -14.95
CA ASN A 95 -5.32 3.46 -14.96
C ASN A 95 -6.28 4.38 -14.21
N SER A 96 -6.91 3.91 -13.13
CA SER A 96 -7.83 4.72 -12.32
C SER A 96 -7.14 5.83 -11.52
N TRP A 97 -5.83 5.72 -11.30
CA TRP A 97 -5.05 6.57 -10.40
C TRP A 97 -5.62 6.64 -8.98
N TYR A 98 -6.54 5.72 -8.66
CA TYR A 98 -7.23 5.62 -7.38
C TYR A 98 -8.06 6.87 -7.02
N TRP A 99 -8.53 7.59 -8.04
CA TRP A 99 -9.45 8.72 -7.89
C TRP A 99 -10.91 8.30 -7.93
N ASP A 100 -11.74 9.14 -7.36
CA ASP A 100 -13.12 9.28 -7.76
C ASP A 100 -13.17 10.24 -8.95
N SER A 101 -13.37 9.71 -10.13
CA SER A 101 -13.28 10.50 -11.35
C SER A 101 -14.39 11.53 -11.48
N PRO A 102 -14.10 12.80 -11.79
CA PRO A 102 -15.14 13.79 -12.09
C PRO A 102 -15.76 13.61 -13.49
N VAL A 103 -15.13 12.78 -14.36
CA VAL A 103 -15.56 12.58 -15.76
C VAL A 103 -16.23 11.23 -15.97
N VAL A 104 -15.78 10.20 -15.23
CA VAL A 104 -16.27 8.81 -15.34
C VAL A 104 -16.96 8.45 -14.03
N PRO A 105 -18.28 8.63 -13.89
CA PRO A 105 -19.01 8.42 -12.63
C PRO A 105 -18.85 7.01 -12.03
N GLU A 106 -18.63 6.00 -12.87
CA GLU A 106 -18.44 4.60 -12.48
C GLU A 106 -17.02 4.32 -11.98
N SER A 107 -16.09 5.29 -12.00
CA SER A 107 -14.74 5.17 -11.46
C SER A 107 -14.65 5.87 -10.12
N ARG A 108 -14.94 5.12 -9.05
CA ARG A 108 -15.01 5.60 -7.65
C ARG A 108 -13.96 4.89 -6.79
N TYR A 109 -12.69 4.92 -7.25
CA TYR A 109 -11.64 4.15 -6.57
C TYR A 109 -11.14 4.79 -5.28
N GLU A 110 -11.26 6.11 -5.09
CA GLU A 110 -11.02 6.75 -3.80
C GLU A 110 -12.03 6.26 -2.75
N THR A 111 -13.32 6.29 -3.09
CA THR A 111 -14.39 5.75 -2.23
C THR A 111 -14.17 4.27 -1.93
N PHE A 112 -13.79 3.48 -2.94
CA PHE A 112 -13.52 2.06 -2.74
C PHE A 112 -12.37 1.83 -1.76
N ILE A 113 -11.23 2.47 -1.95
CA ILE A 113 -10.01 2.28 -1.14
C ILE A 113 -10.19 2.80 0.28
N SER A 114 -10.78 3.99 0.45
CA SER A 114 -10.85 4.67 1.74
C SER A 114 -12.06 4.28 2.60
N LYS A 115 -13.07 3.63 2.01
CA LYS A 115 -14.30 3.27 2.72
C LYS A 115 -14.68 1.79 2.53
N GLU A 116 -15.06 1.38 1.33
CA GLU A 116 -15.65 0.07 1.10
C GLU A 116 -14.67 -1.07 1.39
N LEU A 117 -13.42 -0.93 0.97
CA LEU A 117 -12.36 -1.90 1.24
C LEU A 117 -11.95 -1.93 2.71
N ILE A 118 -11.96 -0.78 3.38
CA ILE A 118 -11.69 -0.70 4.83
C ILE A 118 -12.75 -1.45 5.62
N GLU A 119 -14.03 -1.17 5.36
CA GLU A 119 -15.15 -1.84 6.02
C GLU A 119 -15.09 -3.37 5.82
N TYR A 120 -14.78 -3.81 4.59
CA TYR A 120 -14.60 -5.22 4.28
C TYR A 120 -13.45 -5.85 5.06
N THR A 121 -12.28 -5.20 5.06
CA THR A 121 -11.06 -5.68 5.71
C THR A 121 -11.23 -5.80 7.22
N ASP A 122 -11.76 -4.77 7.85
CA ASP A 122 -11.99 -4.71 9.30
C ASP A 122 -12.97 -5.81 9.76
N LYS A 123 -13.98 -6.12 8.93
CA LYS A 123 -15.00 -7.12 9.24
C LYS A 123 -14.54 -8.56 8.99
N ASN A 124 -13.72 -8.80 7.94
CA ASN A 124 -13.54 -10.15 7.40
C ASN A 124 -12.11 -10.70 7.51
N LEU A 125 -11.10 -9.87 7.76
CA LEU A 125 -9.70 -10.31 7.69
C LEU A 125 -8.97 -10.32 9.05
N ASN A 126 -9.68 -10.14 10.16
CA ASN A 126 -9.11 -9.97 11.49
C ASN A 126 -8.11 -8.80 11.58
N ALA A 127 -8.45 -7.70 10.91
CA ALA A 127 -7.70 -6.46 10.99
C ALA A 127 -8.01 -5.70 12.30
N ILE A 128 -7.03 -4.95 12.79
CA ILE A 128 -7.25 -3.95 13.85
C ILE A 128 -7.91 -2.74 13.21
N ALA A 129 -9.17 -2.46 13.58
CA ALA A 129 -9.97 -1.36 13.04
C ALA A 129 -9.58 -0.01 13.67
N ASP A 130 -8.31 0.36 13.56
CA ASP A 130 -7.75 1.60 14.08
C ASP A 130 -6.75 2.19 13.08
N ARG A 131 -6.76 3.54 12.92
CA ARG A 131 -5.82 4.21 12.01
C ARG A 131 -4.35 4.04 12.41
N SER A 132 -4.06 3.92 13.71
CA SER A 132 -2.69 3.70 14.21
C SER A 132 -2.11 2.33 13.84
N LYS A 133 -2.95 1.41 13.37
CA LYS A 133 -2.58 0.07 12.90
C LYS A 133 -2.88 -0.12 11.39
N ARG A 134 -3.07 1.00 10.65
CA ARG A 134 -3.41 0.98 9.22
C ARG A 134 -2.49 1.89 8.43
N ALA A 135 -1.74 1.29 7.51
CA ALA A 135 -0.86 1.97 6.57
C ALA A 135 -1.27 1.70 5.12
N ILE A 136 -0.92 2.59 4.22
CA ILE A 136 -1.14 2.46 2.78
C ILE A 136 0.11 2.87 2.01
N THR A 137 0.50 2.09 1.02
CA THR A 137 1.60 2.43 0.11
C THR A 137 1.37 1.85 -1.27
N GLY A 138 2.24 2.21 -2.20
CA GLY A 138 2.16 1.67 -3.55
C GLY A 138 3.31 2.12 -4.43
N LEU A 139 3.38 1.54 -5.63
CA LEU A 139 4.36 1.88 -6.65
C LEU A 139 3.73 2.73 -7.76
N SER A 140 4.46 3.74 -8.28
CA SER A 140 4.05 4.50 -9.46
C SER A 140 2.66 5.16 -9.30
N MET A 141 1.68 4.80 -10.14
CA MET A 141 0.26 5.15 -9.96
C MET A 141 -0.25 4.78 -8.57
N GLY A 142 0.18 3.63 -8.01
CA GLY A 142 -0.18 3.21 -6.66
C GLY A 142 0.45 4.07 -5.57
N GLY A 143 1.66 4.58 -5.78
CA GLY A 143 2.29 5.56 -4.87
C GLY A 143 1.54 6.89 -4.85
N HIS A 144 1.07 7.34 -6.02
CA HIS A 144 0.11 8.45 -6.10
C HIS A 144 -1.15 8.14 -5.31
N GLY A 145 -1.80 6.99 -5.60
CA GLY A 145 -3.05 6.60 -4.98
C GLY A 145 -2.95 6.45 -3.46
N ALA A 146 -1.82 5.94 -2.95
CA ALA A 146 -1.59 5.80 -1.53
C ALA A 146 -1.51 7.15 -0.82
N MET A 147 -0.67 8.06 -1.32
CA MET A 147 -0.54 9.42 -0.78
C MET A 147 -1.84 10.22 -0.94
N TRP A 148 -2.50 10.09 -2.10
CA TRP A 148 -3.80 10.74 -2.36
C TRP A 148 -4.84 10.34 -1.33
N ASN A 149 -5.06 9.03 -1.16
CA ASN A 149 -6.08 8.53 -0.22
C ASN A 149 -5.71 8.87 1.22
N ALA A 150 -4.46 8.69 1.64
CA ALA A 150 -4.07 8.93 3.02
C ALA A 150 -4.20 10.41 3.43
N ILE A 151 -3.79 11.35 2.57
CA ILE A 151 -3.89 12.79 2.87
C ILE A 151 -5.35 13.26 2.93
N ARG A 152 -6.22 12.66 2.14
CA ARG A 152 -7.64 13.03 2.08
C ARG A 152 -8.50 12.33 3.13
N HIS A 153 -8.00 11.22 3.67
CA HIS A 153 -8.68 10.36 4.65
C HIS A 153 -7.74 10.04 5.84
N MET A 154 -7.25 11.11 6.50
CA MET A 154 -6.37 10.99 7.68
C MET A 154 -7.05 10.37 8.89
N ASP A 155 -8.36 10.35 8.93
CA ASP A 155 -9.17 9.62 9.91
C ASP A 155 -9.14 8.10 9.68
N VAL A 156 -8.78 7.65 8.48
CA VAL A 156 -8.71 6.24 8.09
C VAL A 156 -7.29 5.68 8.19
N PHE A 157 -6.30 6.40 7.66
CA PHE A 157 -4.90 5.95 7.59
C PHE A 157 -4.03 6.75 8.56
N GLY A 158 -3.15 6.06 9.30
CA GLY A 158 -2.17 6.70 10.19
C GLY A 158 -0.79 6.83 9.57
N ALA A 159 -0.48 6.00 8.56
CA ALA A 159 0.79 6.07 7.84
C ALA A 159 0.60 5.89 6.33
N ALA A 160 1.44 6.56 5.56
CA ALA A 160 1.41 6.51 4.10
C ALA A 160 2.81 6.41 3.50
N GLY A 161 2.91 5.73 2.37
CA GLY A 161 4.15 5.64 1.61
C GLY A 161 3.95 5.77 0.10
N ALA A 162 5.04 6.13 -0.59
CA ALA A 162 5.09 6.11 -2.05
C ALA A 162 6.45 5.59 -2.51
N THR A 163 6.44 4.60 -3.41
CA THR A 163 7.61 4.18 -4.15
C THR A 163 7.49 4.65 -5.59
N SER A 164 8.44 5.47 -6.04
CA SER A 164 8.43 6.01 -7.42
C SER A 164 7.07 6.62 -7.78
N GLY A 165 6.45 7.36 -6.85
CA GLY A 165 5.07 7.84 -6.98
C GLY A 165 4.90 8.94 -8.01
N GLY A 166 3.80 8.93 -8.77
CA GLY A 166 3.40 10.05 -9.64
C GLY A 166 2.82 11.21 -8.82
N LEU A 167 3.61 11.80 -7.93
CA LEU A 167 3.12 12.74 -6.90
C LEU A 167 2.77 14.14 -7.44
N ASP A 168 3.27 14.48 -8.62
CA ASP A 168 2.75 15.56 -9.47
C ASP A 168 2.54 15.04 -10.88
N ILE A 169 1.29 14.97 -11.30
CA ILE A 169 0.90 14.42 -12.62
C ILE A 169 0.92 15.47 -13.74
N ARG A 170 0.97 16.75 -13.40
CA ARG A 170 0.81 17.86 -14.35
C ARG A 170 1.89 17.94 -15.44
N PRO A 171 3.15 17.51 -15.20
CA PRO A 171 4.15 17.43 -16.27
C PRO A 171 3.89 16.35 -17.32
N PHE A 172 2.92 15.43 -17.08
CA PHE A 172 2.69 14.24 -17.89
C PHE A 172 1.27 14.14 -18.47
N PRO A 173 0.69 15.20 -19.03
CA PRO A 173 -0.75 15.26 -19.34
C PRO A 173 -1.21 14.22 -20.37
N ASN A 174 -0.31 13.73 -21.22
CA ASN A 174 -0.63 12.80 -22.29
C ASN A 174 -0.35 11.33 -21.94
N ASN A 175 0.09 11.05 -20.70
CA ASN A 175 0.53 9.73 -20.32
C ASN A 175 -0.55 8.96 -19.54
N TRP A 176 -0.45 7.64 -19.54
CA TRP A 176 -1.19 6.67 -18.70
C TRP A 176 -2.71 6.82 -18.69
N GLY A 177 -3.29 7.48 -19.70
CA GLY A 177 -4.72 7.60 -19.88
C GLY A 177 -5.45 8.48 -18.86
N MET A 178 -4.75 9.38 -18.18
CA MET A 178 -5.31 10.27 -17.14
C MET A 178 -6.43 11.16 -17.69
N LYS A 179 -6.33 11.61 -18.94
CA LYS A 179 -7.36 12.41 -19.62
C LYS A 179 -8.74 11.77 -19.61
N LYS A 180 -8.79 10.44 -19.65
CA LYS A 180 -10.07 9.70 -19.58
C LYS A 180 -10.82 10.03 -18.28
N TYR A 181 -10.10 10.24 -17.18
CA TYR A 181 -10.66 10.41 -15.84
C TYR A 181 -10.74 11.87 -15.39
N LEU A 182 -9.91 12.75 -15.97
CA LEU A 182 -9.81 14.16 -15.56
C LEU A 182 -10.22 15.14 -16.66
N GLY A 183 -10.48 14.67 -17.89
CA GLY A 183 -10.65 15.51 -19.10
C GLY A 183 -9.31 16.00 -19.66
N GLU A 184 -9.35 16.67 -20.82
CA GLU A 184 -8.17 17.30 -21.39
C GLU A 184 -7.60 18.36 -20.44
N ARG A 185 -6.28 18.34 -20.21
CA ARG A 185 -5.64 19.18 -19.18
C ARG A 185 -5.88 20.67 -19.42
N ASP A 186 -5.71 21.13 -20.67
CA ASP A 186 -5.77 22.56 -20.99
C ASP A 186 -7.19 23.14 -20.86
N GLU A 187 -8.20 22.27 -20.94
CA GLU A 187 -9.61 22.61 -20.71
C GLU A 187 -10.02 22.43 -19.24
N ASN A 188 -9.26 21.70 -18.44
CA ASN A 188 -9.61 21.27 -17.08
C ASN A 188 -8.47 21.50 -16.07
N LEU A 189 -7.75 22.62 -16.18
CA LEU A 189 -6.57 22.92 -15.34
C LEU A 189 -6.86 22.83 -13.85
N GLU A 190 -8.01 23.30 -13.39
CA GLU A 190 -8.42 23.23 -11.99
C GLU A 190 -8.62 21.78 -11.54
N VAL A 191 -9.26 20.94 -12.37
CA VAL A 191 -9.44 19.50 -12.09
C VAL A 191 -8.09 18.83 -11.92
N TRP A 192 -7.15 19.06 -12.85
CA TRP A 192 -5.81 18.48 -12.77
C TRP A 192 -5.03 18.96 -11.54
N ASN A 193 -5.13 20.25 -11.20
CA ASN A 193 -4.52 20.80 -9.99
C ASN A 193 -5.11 20.18 -8.72
N ASN A 194 -6.41 19.95 -8.69
CA ASN A 194 -7.10 19.37 -7.54
C ASN A 194 -6.91 17.86 -7.41
N HIS A 195 -6.45 17.15 -8.47
CA HIS A 195 -6.22 15.70 -8.48
C HIS A 195 -4.72 15.32 -8.47
N THR A 196 -3.85 16.21 -8.02
CA THR A 196 -2.42 15.92 -7.85
C THR A 196 -1.99 15.98 -6.39
N VAL A 197 -1.17 15.02 -5.96
CA VAL A 197 -0.77 14.86 -4.55
C VAL A 197 -0.08 16.10 -3.99
N ILE A 198 0.85 16.70 -4.74
CA ILE A 198 1.60 17.86 -4.27
C ILE A 198 0.70 19.04 -3.85
N ASN A 199 -0.49 19.18 -4.45
CA ASN A 199 -1.46 20.21 -4.09
C ASN A 199 -2.38 19.81 -2.94
N GLN A 200 -2.34 18.55 -2.49
CA GLN A 200 -3.07 18.11 -1.28
C GLN A 200 -2.25 18.33 0.00
N LEU A 201 -0.95 18.61 -0.12
CA LEU A 201 -0.06 18.76 1.04
C LEU A 201 -0.47 19.91 1.97
N ASP A 202 -1.21 20.91 1.49
CA ASP A 202 -1.73 22.00 2.32
C ASP A 202 -2.78 21.55 3.36
N ARG A 203 -3.27 20.30 3.24
CA ARG A 203 -4.14 19.67 4.24
C ARG A 203 -3.39 19.13 5.44
N LEU A 204 -2.06 18.92 5.30
CA LEU A 204 -1.25 18.28 6.32
C LEU A 204 -0.70 19.28 7.33
N LYS A 205 -0.71 18.85 8.59
CA LYS A 205 0.11 19.41 9.67
C LYS A 205 1.08 18.36 10.16
N ASP A 206 2.13 18.79 10.83
CA ASP A 206 3.07 17.87 11.45
C ASP A 206 2.37 16.91 12.43
N GLY A 207 2.66 15.61 12.33
CA GLY A 207 2.02 14.57 13.11
C GLY A 207 0.70 14.02 12.60
N ASP A 208 0.06 14.62 11.59
CA ASP A 208 -1.20 14.11 11.03
C ASP A 208 -1.05 12.72 10.39
N LEU A 209 0.06 12.51 9.67
CA LEU A 209 0.43 11.23 9.03
C LEU A 209 1.91 10.93 9.26
N THR A 210 2.23 9.64 9.42
CA THR A 210 3.60 9.14 9.34
C THR A 210 3.93 8.81 7.89
N ILE A 211 4.88 9.53 7.26
CA ILE A 211 5.07 9.53 5.80
C ILE A 211 6.46 9.02 5.42
N ILE A 212 6.53 8.14 4.40
CA ILE A 212 7.75 7.71 3.73
C ILE A 212 7.62 7.84 2.21
N ILE A 213 8.61 8.47 1.57
CA ILE A 213 8.71 8.58 0.12
C ILE A 213 10.05 7.99 -0.32
N ASP A 214 10.03 7.14 -1.35
CA ASP A 214 11.21 6.46 -1.87
C ASP A 214 11.24 6.54 -3.39
N CYS A 215 12.34 7.04 -3.98
CA CYS A 215 12.46 7.16 -5.43
C CYS A 215 13.91 6.99 -5.89
N GLY A 216 14.11 6.24 -6.97
CA GLY A 216 15.41 6.06 -7.60
C GLY A 216 15.88 7.34 -8.31
N VAL A 217 17.19 7.60 -8.32
CA VAL A 217 17.76 8.81 -8.97
C VAL A 217 17.57 8.84 -10.48
N ASP A 218 17.46 7.66 -11.12
CA ASP A 218 17.26 7.53 -12.57
C ASP A 218 15.78 7.36 -12.94
N ASP A 219 14.87 7.52 -11.98
CA ASP A 219 13.43 7.42 -12.19
C ASP A 219 12.89 8.72 -12.81
N PHE A 220 12.05 8.61 -13.84
CA PHE A 220 11.45 9.79 -14.47
C PHE A 220 10.51 10.57 -13.53
N PHE A 221 10.05 9.96 -12.43
CA PHE A 221 9.31 10.63 -11.35
C PHE A 221 10.22 11.20 -10.25
N PHE A 222 11.53 11.07 -10.33
CA PHE A 222 12.44 11.56 -9.29
C PHE A 222 12.19 13.04 -8.98
N GLY A 223 12.11 13.89 -10.00
CA GLY A 223 11.88 15.33 -9.83
C GLY A 223 10.60 15.67 -9.07
N VAL A 224 9.49 14.98 -9.36
CA VAL A 224 8.21 15.24 -8.69
C VAL A 224 8.15 14.69 -7.27
N ASN A 225 8.87 13.59 -6.98
CA ASN A 225 9.03 13.09 -5.61
C ASN A 225 9.90 14.02 -4.77
N LYS A 226 11.00 14.53 -5.34
CA LYS A 226 11.86 15.55 -4.70
C LYS A 226 11.10 16.84 -4.41
N ALA A 227 10.25 17.30 -5.33
CA ALA A 227 9.44 18.49 -5.12
C ALA A 227 8.45 18.34 -3.96
N VAL A 228 7.85 17.17 -3.78
CA VAL A 228 7.00 16.84 -2.62
C VAL A 228 7.83 16.86 -1.33
N HIS A 229 9.01 16.24 -1.31
CA HIS A 229 9.93 16.30 -0.18
C HIS A 229 10.27 17.73 0.21
N GLU A 230 10.69 18.56 -0.74
CA GLU A 230 11.05 19.98 -0.49
C GLU A 230 9.85 20.78 0.06
N ARG A 231 8.62 20.51 -0.45
CA ARG A 231 7.42 21.16 0.06
C ARG A 231 7.07 20.74 1.48
N LEU A 232 7.17 19.45 1.81
CA LEU A 232 6.96 18.95 3.18
C LEU A 232 7.99 19.55 4.16
N LEU A 233 9.26 19.67 3.77
CA LEU A 233 10.28 20.39 4.56
C LEU A 233 9.90 21.85 4.80
N HIS A 234 9.48 22.57 3.76
CA HIS A 234 9.04 23.96 3.87
C HIS A 234 7.84 24.12 4.82
N GLN A 235 6.91 23.17 4.79
CA GLN A 235 5.73 23.13 5.67
C GLN A 235 6.06 22.61 7.08
N LYS A 236 7.29 22.15 7.33
CA LYS A 236 7.74 21.53 8.59
C LYS A 236 6.93 20.28 8.95
N VAL A 237 6.53 19.51 7.95
CA VAL A 237 5.87 18.20 8.12
C VAL A 237 6.94 17.11 8.15
N GLY A 238 7.01 16.36 9.27
CA GLY A 238 7.94 15.25 9.46
C GLY A 238 7.68 14.12 8.47
N HIS A 239 8.74 13.65 7.79
CA HIS A 239 8.64 12.54 6.83
C HIS A 239 10.03 11.94 6.57
N GLU A 240 10.06 10.71 6.06
CA GLU A 240 11.27 10.10 5.51
C GLU A 240 11.30 10.25 3.98
N PHE A 241 12.46 10.61 3.43
CA PHE A 241 12.70 10.63 2.00
C PHE A 241 13.95 9.82 1.68
N ILE A 242 13.78 8.68 0.99
CA ILE A 242 14.84 7.76 0.63
C ILE A 242 15.17 7.93 -0.86
N VAL A 243 16.45 8.17 -1.13
CA VAL A 243 16.99 8.28 -2.49
C VAL A 243 18.12 7.28 -2.66
N ARG A 244 18.03 6.46 -3.72
CA ARG A 244 19.00 5.43 -4.03
C ARG A 244 19.23 5.33 -5.54
N PRO A 245 20.39 4.75 -5.98
CA PRO A 245 20.57 4.38 -7.38
C PRO A 245 19.44 3.45 -7.84
N GLY A 246 18.87 3.71 -9.00
CA GLY A 246 17.82 2.91 -9.62
C GLY A 246 16.81 3.72 -10.39
N ALA A 247 15.98 3.03 -11.17
CA ALA A 247 15.03 3.58 -12.11
C ALA A 247 13.61 3.02 -11.87
N HIS A 248 12.64 3.44 -12.68
CA HIS A 248 11.22 3.06 -12.60
C HIS A 248 10.98 1.60 -13.02
N ASN A 249 11.35 0.64 -12.19
CA ASN A 249 11.25 -0.79 -12.51
C ASN A 249 11.09 -1.70 -11.28
N GLY A 250 10.72 -2.97 -11.54
CA GLY A 250 10.47 -3.98 -10.52
C GLY A 250 11.68 -4.27 -9.61
N THR A 251 12.91 -4.17 -10.12
CA THR A 251 14.13 -4.37 -9.32
C THR A 251 14.24 -3.32 -8.21
N TYR A 252 13.95 -2.06 -8.53
CA TYR A 252 13.92 -0.98 -7.55
C TYR A 252 12.80 -1.20 -6.54
N TRP A 253 11.56 -1.44 -7.00
CA TRP A 253 10.38 -1.60 -6.14
C TRP A 253 10.46 -2.80 -5.21
N LYS A 254 11.07 -3.91 -5.68
CA LYS A 254 11.33 -5.08 -4.86
C LYS A 254 12.15 -4.76 -3.60
N ASN A 255 13.12 -3.86 -3.70
CA ASN A 255 13.94 -3.44 -2.57
C ASN A 255 13.25 -2.34 -1.75
N SER A 256 12.65 -1.36 -2.41
CA SER A 256 11.98 -0.23 -1.78
C SER A 256 10.91 -0.65 -0.79
N ILE A 257 10.07 -1.62 -1.15
CA ILE A 257 8.98 -2.07 -0.27
C ILE A 257 9.46 -2.59 1.09
N MET A 258 10.67 -3.14 1.18
CA MET A 258 11.23 -3.63 2.45
C MET A 258 11.51 -2.50 3.44
N TYR A 259 12.00 -1.36 2.97
CA TYR A 259 12.21 -0.19 3.81
C TYR A 259 10.88 0.38 4.28
N GLN A 260 9.88 0.38 3.42
CA GLN A 260 8.54 0.86 3.78
C GLN A 260 7.83 -0.06 4.77
N ILE A 261 7.93 -1.39 4.61
CA ILE A 261 7.39 -2.35 5.59
C ILE A 261 8.06 -2.16 6.97
N MET A 262 9.37 -2.02 7.01
CA MET A 262 10.10 -1.74 8.26
C MET A 262 9.64 -0.41 8.89
N PHE A 263 9.48 0.63 8.10
CA PHE A 263 8.98 1.93 8.54
C PHE A 263 7.57 1.84 9.15
N PHE A 264 6.65 1.14 8.46
CA PHE A 264 5.29 0.94 8.96
C PHE A 264 5.24 0.02 10.20
N LYS A 265 6.10 -0.98 10.27
CA LYS A 265 6.22 -1.81 11.46
C LYS A 265 6.61 -0.95 12.68
N ASN A 266 7.61 -0.09 12.55
CA ASN A 266 8.00 0.85 13.59
C ASN A 266 6.85 1.80 13.97
N PHE A 267 6.05 2.24 12.99
CA PHE A 267 4.85 3.04 13.25
C PHE A 267 3.82 2.26 14.07
N PHE A 268 3.54 0.99 13.73
CA PHE A 268 2.58 0.15 14.46
C PHE A 268 3.02 -0.18 15.89
N GLU A 269 4.32 -0.14 16.18
CA GLU A 269 4.90 -0.47 17.48
C GLU A 269 5.02 0.74 18.43
N LYS A 270 4.82 1.97 17.97
CA LYS A 270 4.97 3.19 18.79
C LYS A 270 4.05 3.24 20.01
N ASP A 271 2.82 2.74 19.89
CA ASP A 271 1.82 2.79 20.96
C ASP A 271 2.03 1.73 22.07
N ILE A 272 3.08 0.89 21.96
CA ILE A 272 3.36 -0.15 22.96
C ILE A 272 4.31 0.38 24.08
N LYS A 273 4.85 1.60 23.92
CA LYS A 273 5.91 2.14 24.79
C LYS A 273 5.51 3.36 25.63
N GLU A 274 4.27 3.81 25.56
CA GLU A 274 3.68 4.81 26.47
C GLU A 274 2.60 4.14 27.34
#